data_29f98201b4b90add46ccf51f9a2da389
#
_entry.id   29f98201b4b90add46ccf51f9a2da389
#
_cell.length_a   1.000
_cell.length_b   1.000
_cell.length_c   1.000
_cell.angle_alpha   90.00
_cell.angle_beta   90.00
_cell.angle_gamma   90.00
#
_symmetry.space_group_name_H-M   'P 1'
#
loop_
_entity.id
_entity.type
_entity.pdbx_description
1 polymer ?
#
loop_
_entity_poly.entity_id
_entity_poly.type
_entity_poly.pdbx_seq_one_letter_code
_entity_poly.pdbx_strand_id
1 'polypeptide(L)'
;MDTVVDALFDLTPAVRYVAFYQDGDLHMHKRPDIGMPTTSESDHYEELLVNPTILTLAGKRGNIDCGGLEYVVVRYGNFYQFIFPAGGGHVSIAFGLEANPVAWADSVIDLLRNYRVTPKGVH
;
A
#
# COMPACT_ATOMS: atom_id res chain seq x y z
N MET A 1 8.34 -6.67 10.99
CA MET A 1 7.04 -6.35 10.39
C MET A 1 6.15 -5.55 11.31
N ASP A 2 5.96 -6.04 12.53
CA ASP A 2 5.04 -5.36 13.45
C ASP A 2 5.42 -3.92 13.72
N THR A 3 6.71 -3.62 13.82
CA THR A 3 7.19 -2.26 14.08
C THR A 3 6.83 -1.30 12.92
N VAL A 4 6.98 -1.73 11.67
CA VAL A 4 6.63 -0.88 10.54
C VAL A 4 5.12 -0.73 10.42
N VAL A 5 4.36 -1.78 10.72
CA VAL A 5 2.89 -1.72 10.73
C VAL A 5 2.43 -0.70 11.79
N ASP A 6 2.96 -0.78 13.00
CA ASP A 6 2.62 0.16 14.06
C ASP A 6 2.95 1.60 13.67
N ALA A 7 4.12 1.81 13.07
CA ALA A 7 4.53 3.14 12.64
C ALA A 7 3.60 3.71 11.55
N LEU A 8 3.14 2.86 10.63
CA LEU A 8 2.19 3.29 9.60
C LEU A 8 0.85 3.68 10.23
N PHE A 9 0.33 2.88 11.16
CA PHE A 9 -0.91 3.22 11.85
C PHE A 9 -0.77 4.48 12.69
N ASP A 10 0.41 4.76 13.22
CA ASP A 10 0.65 5.93 14.04
C ASP A 10 0.77 7.24 13.24
N LEU A 11 0.93 7.16 11.92
CA LEU A 11 1.03 8.36 11.08
C LEU A 11 -0.22 9.24 11.18
N THR A 12 -1.39 8.62 11.09
CA THR A 12 -2.67 9.30 11.14
C THR A 12 -3.78 8.29 11.40
N PRO A 13 -4.83 8.69 12.15
CA PRO A 13 -6.00 7.82 12.32
C PRO A 13 -6.68 7.44 11.02
N ALA A 14 -6.42 8.15 9.93
CA ALA A 14 -6.99 7.84 8.62
C ALA A 14 -6.45 6.53 8.03
N VAL A 15 -5.28 6.05 8.48
CA VAL A 15 -4.77 4.74 8.08
C VAL A 15 -5.63 3.67 8.76
N ARG A 16 -6.40 2.94 7.95
CA ARG A 16 -7.36 1.94 8.44
C ARG A 16 -6.87 0.51 8.29
N TYR A 17 -5.97 0.27 7.34
CA TYR A 17 -5.56 -1.06 6.93
C TYR A 17 -4.18 -0.96 6.30
N VAL A 18 -3.34 -1.96 6.54
CA VAL A 18 -2.01 -2.09 5.95
C VAL A 18 -1.81 -3.53 5.51
N ALA A 19 -1.31 -3.73 4.32
CA ALA A 19 -0.96 -5.06 3.83
C ALA A 19 0.43 -5.08 3.23
N PHE A 20 1.12 -6.18 3.44
CA PHE A 20 2.41 -6.48 2.82
C PHE A 20 2.27 -7.77 2.04
N TYR A 21 2.56 -7.71 0.75
CA TYR A 21 2.60 -8.89 -0.10
C TYR A 21 4.00 -9.00 -0.68
N GLN A 22 4.74 -10.02 -0.28
CA GLN A 22 6.12 -10.22 -0.73
C GLN A 22 6.39 -11.71 -0.91
N ASP A 23 6.91 -12.06 -2.10
CA ASP A 23 7.35 -13.42 -2.40
C ASP A 23 6.28 -14.48 -2.13
N GLY A 24 5.04 -14.17 -2.40
CA GLY A 24 3.91 -15.08 -2.24
C GLY A 24 3.25 -15.03 -0.87
N ASP A 25 3.83 -14.31 0.10
CA ASP A 25 3.28 -14.19 1.44
C ASP A 25 2.51 -12.90 1.61
N LEU A 26 1.28 -13.00 2.06
CA LEU A 26 0.41 -11.87 2.30
C LEU A 26 0.13 -11.71 3.79
N HIS A 27 0.41 -10.53 4.32
CA HIS A 27 0.13 -10.15 5.71
C HIS A 27 -0.76 -8.93 5.71
N MET A 28 -1.99 -9.07 6.25
CA MET A 28 -2.98 -8.01 6.31
C MET A 28 -3.22 -7.62 7.77
N HIS A 29 -3.25 -6.31 8.03
CA HIS A 29 -3.46 -5.76 9.36
C HIS A 29 -4.53 -4.69 9.32
N LYS A 30 -5.54 -4.82 10.16
CA LYS A 30 -6.63 -3.84 10.29
C LYS A 30 -6.50 -3.13 11.62
N ARG A 31 -6.89 -1.85 11.64
CA ARG A 31 -6.92 -1.11 12.88
C ARG A 31 -8.00 -1.70 13.79
N PRO A 32 -7.67 -2.03 15.06
CA PRO A 32 -8.67 -2.52 15.99
C PRO A 32 -9.79 -1.48 16.20
N ASP A 33 -10.97 -1.97 16.55
CA ASP A 33 -12.13 -1.13 16.91
C ASP A 33 -12.68 -0.26 15.80
N ILE A 34 -12.21 -0.44 14.58
CA ILE A 34 -12.74 0.26 13.41
C ILE A 34 -13.27 -0.77 12.44
N GLY A 35 -14.56 -0.62 12.10
CA GLY A 35 -15.16 -1.43 11.05
C GLY A 35 -14.59 -1.06 9.70
N MET A 36 -14.18 -2.05 8.91
CA MET A 36 -13.75 -1.83 7.54
C MET A 36 -14.94 -1.95 6.60
N PRO A 37 -14.99 -1.12 5.54
CA PRO A 37 -16.06 -1.20 4.56
C PRO A 37 -15.96 -2.43 3.66
N THR A 38 -14.90 -3.23 3.80
CA THR A 38 -14.62 -4.37 2.93
C THR A 38 -14.57 -5.66 3.74
N THR A 39 -14.76 -6.79 3.06
CA THR A 39 -14.66 -8.12 3.66
C THR A 39 -13.25 -8.68 3.49
N SER A 40 -12.92 -9.70 4.27
CA SER A 40 -11.65 -10.41 4.11
C SER A 40 -11.49 -11.00 2.71
N GLU A 41 -12.57 -11.51 2.11
CA GLU A 41 -12.52 -12.06 0.75
C GLU A 41 -12.21 -10.98 -0.28
N SER A 42 -12.85 -9.83 -0.18
CA SER A 42 -12.59 -8.73 -1.10
C SER A 42 -11.19 -8.14 -0.91
N ASP A 43 -10.69 -8.12 0.33
CA ASP A 43 -9.33 -7.69 0.60
C ASP A 43 -8.31 -8.63 -0.05
N HIS A 44 -8.52 -9.95 0.02
CA HIS A 44 -7.67 -10.90 -0.68
C HIS A 44 -7.70 -10.70 -2.19
N TYR A 45 -8.88 -10.47 -2.76
CA TYR A 45 -9.02 -10.20 -4.19
C TYR A 45 -8.22 -8.95 -4.58
N GLU A 46 -8.32 -7.90 -3.79
CA GLU A 46 -7.57 -6.66 -4.00
C GLU A 46 -6.07 -6.91 -3.99
N GLU A 47 -5.57 -7.59 -2.96
CA GLU A 47 -4.13 -7.76 -2.77
C GLU A 47 -3.51 -8.77 -3.73
N LEU A 48 -4.23 -9.82 -4.09
CA LEU A 48 -3.67 -10.91 -4.89
C LEU A 48 -3.91 -10.73 -6.39
N LEU A 49 -4.89 -9.95 -6.79
CA LEU A 49 -5.24 -9.79 -8.20
C LEU A 49 -5.22 -8.33 -8.66
N VAL A 50 -5.96 -7.45 -7.99
CA VAL A 50 -6.14 -6.06 -8.46
C VAL A 50 -4.83 -5.29 -8.37
N ASN A 51 -4.24 -5.24 -7.18
CA ASN A 51 -3.01 -4.47 -6.97
C ASN A 51 -1.84 -4.97 -7.83
N PRO A 52 -1.55 -6.27 -7.89
CA PRO A 52 -0.47 -6.74 -8.76
C PRO A 52 -0.70 -6.41 -10.23
N THR A 53 -1.94 -6.48 -10.70
CA THR A 53 -2.27 -6.18 -12.09
C THR A 53 -2.04 -4.70 -12.41
N ILE A 54 -2.52 -3.81 -11.55
CA ILE A 54 -2.34 -2.37 -11.71
C ILE A 54 -0.84 -2.03 -11.71
N LEU A 55 -0.10 -2.56 -10.75
CA LEU A 55 1.33 -2.27 -10.63
C LEU A 55 2.13 -2.83 -11.80
N THR A 56 1.75 -3.98 -12.33
CA THR A 56 2.40 -4.55 -13.50
C THR A 56 2.23 -3.66 -14.72
N LEU A 57 1.00 -3.23 -14.99
CA LEU A 57 0.73 -2.40 -16.17
C LEU A 57 1.35 -1.02 -16.05
N ALA A 58 1.13 -0.36 -14.92
CA ALA A 58 1.69 0.98 -14.70
C ALA A 58 3.22 0.93 -14.60
N GLY A 59 3.76 -0.11 -13.98
CA GLY A 59 5.21 -0.29 -13.86
C GLY A 59 5.88 -0.48 -15.22
N LYS A 60 5.28 -1.27 -16.10
CA LYS A 60 5.82 -1.46 -17.47
C LYS A 60 5.86 -0.14 -18.22
N ARG A 61 4.81 0.66 -18.11
CA ARG A 61 4.80 1.99 -18.74
C ARG A 61 5.86 2.90 -18.13
N GLY A 62 5.92 2.94 -16.80
CA GLY A 62 6.84 3.81 -16.07
C GLY A 62 8.31 3.50 -16.32
N ASN A 63 8.64 2.23 -16.57
CA ASN A 63 10.03 1.80 -16.78
C ASN A 63 10.57 2.16 -18.17
N ILE A 64 9.75 2.59 -19.11
CA ILE A 64 10.23 2.96 -20.43
C ILE A 64 10.99 4.28 -20.38
N ASP A 65 10.36 5.33 -19.88
CA ASP A 65 10.96 6.68 -19.90
C ASP A 65 10.44 7.62 -18.81
N CYS A 66 9.75 7.06 -17.80
CA CYS A 66 9.13 7.88 -16.74
C CYS A 66 9.83 7.78 -15.38
N GLY A 67 10.99 7.14 -15.32
CA GLY A 67 11.74 7.02 -14.06
C GLY A 67 11.26 5.93 -13.13
N GLY A 68 10.37 5.05 -13.59
CA GLY A 68 9.79 3.99 -12.78
C GLY A 68 8.50 4.42 -12.09
N LEU A 69 7.75 3.45 -11.61
CA LEU A 69 6.50 3.67 -10.88
C LEU A 69 6.79 3.83 -9.40
N GLU A 70 6.36 4.92 -8.79
CA GLU A 70 6.55 5.15 -7.35
C GLU A 70 5.36 4.67 -6.53
N TYR A 71 4.15 5.03 -6.92
CA TYR A 71 2.94 4.58 -6.23
C TYR A 71 1.70 4.80 -7.08
N VAL A 72 0.61 4.15 -6.68
CA VAL A 72 -0.71 4.34 -7.29
C VAL A 72 -1.71 4.63 -6.19
N VAL A 73 -2.60 5.57 -6.43
CA VAL A 73 -3.73 5.83 -5.55
C VAL A 73 -5.01 5.51 -6.30
N VAL A 74 -5.84 4.65 -5.72
CA VAL A 74 -7.17 4.35 -6.24
C VAL A 74 -8.19 4.92 -5.28
N ARG A 75 -9.07 5.79 -5.77
CA ARG A 75 -10.15 6.35 -4.96
C ARG A 75 -11.41 5.53 -5.21
N TYR A 76 -11.75 4.66 -4.25
CA TYR A 76 -13.04 3.99 -4.25
C TYR A 76 -14.11 4.90 -3.62
N GLY A 77 -15.35 4.48 -3.67
CA GLY A 77 -16.44 5.28 -3.13
C GLY A 77 -16.37 5.50 -1.62
N ASN A 78 -15.74 4.57 -0.89
CA ASN A 78 -15.72 4.58 0.57
C ASN A 78 -14.32 4.62 1.20
N PHE A 79 -13.25 4.58 0.40
CA PHE A 79 -11.89 4.72 0.93
C PHE A 79 -10.90 4.95 -0.21
N TYR A 80 -9.63 5.27 0.16
CA TYR A 80 -8.52 5.33 -0.78
C TYR A 80 -7.64 4.12 -0.59
N GLN A 81 -7.21 3.51 -1.70
CA GLN A 81 -6.20 2.45 -1.70
C GLN A 81 -4.89 3.02 -2.23
N PHE A 82 -3.88 3.03 -1.38
CA PHE A 82 -2.55 3.56 -1.68
C PHE A 82 -1.61 2.37 -1.85
N ILE A 83 -1.00 2.22 -3.04
CA ILE A 83 -0.24 1.02 -3.38
C ILE A 83 1.19 1.40 -3.74
N PHE A 84 2.16 0.77 -3.08
CA PHE A 84 3.57 0.99 -3.34
C PHE A 84 4.19 -0.30 -3.88
N PRO A 85 4.87 -0.26 -5.06
CA PRO A 85 5.66 -1.40 -5.50
C PRO A 85 6.81 -1.61 -4.51
N ALA A 86 7.07 -2.86 -4.17
CA ALA A 86 8.18 -3.24 -3.30
C ALA A 86 8.82 -4.49 -3.87
N GLY A 87 10.08 -4.73 -3.51
CA GLY A 87 10.79 -5.91 -3.99
C GLY A 87 10.03 -7.18 -3.66
N GLY A 88 9.68 -7.97 -4.69
CA GLY A 88 8.93 -9.21 -4.52
C GLY A 88 7.41 -9.04 -4.38
N GLY A 89 6.88 -7.81 -4.45
CA GLY A 89 5.45 -7.59 -4.30
C GLY A 89 5.07 -6.13 -4.12
N HIS A 90 4.30 -5.84 -3.09
CA HIS A 90 3.81 -4.48 -2.85
C HIS A 90 3.43 -4.26 -1.38
N VAL A 91 3.27 -2.98 -1.04
CA VAL A 91 2.66 -2.55 0.22
C VAL A 91 1.39 -1.77 -0.15
N SER A 92 0.28 -2.08 0.51
CA SER A 92 -0.95 -1.32 0.33
C SER A 92 -1.42 -0.75 1.65
N ILE A 93 -1.98 0.46 1.57
CA ILE A 93 -2.46 1.19 2.75
C ILE A 93 -3.83 1.77 2.40
N ALA A 94 -4.84 1.41 3.19
CA ALA A 94 -6.17 1.98 3.02
C ALA A 94 -6.32 3.21 3.91
N PHE A 95 -6.70 4.32 3.29
CA PHE A 95 -6.98 5.58 3.98
C PHE A 95 -8.47 5.84 3.99
N GLY A 96 -9.02 6.26 5.13
CA GLY A 96 -10.37 6.79 5.17
C GLY A 96 -10.49 8.07 4.37
N LEU A 97 -11.72 8.43 3.98
CA LEU A 97 -11.96 9.60 3.13
C LEU A 97 -11.64 10.93 3.79
N GLU A 98 -11.42 10.94 5.10
CA GLU A 98 -11.09 12.16 5.84
C GLU A 98 -9.67 12.67 5.58
N ALA A 99 -8.81 11.88 4.92
CA ALA A 99 -7.44 12.29 4.61
C ALA A 99 -7.16 12.13 3.12
N ASN A 100 -6.26 12.97 2.60
CA ASN A 100 -5.76 12.85 1.24
C ASN A 100 -4.45 12.04 1.28
N PRO A 101 -4.42 10.80 0.77
CA PRO A 101 -3.21 9.98 0.86
C PRO A 101 -2.01 10.57 0.14
N VAL A 102 -2.21 11.36 -0.90
CA VAL A 102 -1.10 12.00 -1.62
C VAL A 102 -0.34 12.96 -0.70
N ALA A 103 -1.04 13.62 0.22
CA ALA A 103 -0.39 14.49 1.20
C ALA A 103 0.51 13.71 2.18
N TRP A 104 0.28 12.41 2.32
CA TRP A 104 1.05 11.54 3.21
C TRP A 104 2.12 10.72 2.47
N ALA A 105 2.22 10.85 1.13
CA ALA A 105 3.10 10.01 0.32
C ALA A 105 4.54 10.06 0.78
N ASP A 106 5.10 11.25 0.97
CA ASP A 106 6.51 11.39 1.37
C ASP A 106 6.76 10.78 2.75
N SER A 107 5.85 11.00 3.70
CA SER A 107 5.96 10.42 5.03
C SER A 107 5.94 8.90 5.00
N VAL A 108 5.06 8.31 4.18
CA VAL A 108 4.98 6.86 4.02
C VAL A 108 6.25 6.32 3.37
N ILE A 109 6.72 6.96 2.30
CA ILE A 109 7.93 6.53 1.60
C ILE A 109 9.14 6.55 2.54
N ASP A 110 9.31 7.63 3.30
CA ASP A 110 10.42 7.76 4.24
C ASP A 110 10.35 6.67 5.31
N LEU A 111 9.15 6.40 5.81
CA LEU A 111 8.95 5.38 6.83
C LEU A 111 9.29 3.99 6.29
N LEU A 112 8.82 3.66 5.09
CA LEU A 112 9.12 2.37 4.47
C LEU A 112 10.62 2.20 4.25
N ARG A 113 11.33 3.25 3.82
CA ARG A 113 12.77 3.21 3.67
C ARG A 113 13.49 2.99 4.99
N ASN A 114 13.05 3.65 6.04
CA ASN A 114 13.66 3.50 7.37
C ASN A 114 13.54 2.07 7.89
N TYR A 115 12.49 1.36 7.53
CA TYR A 115 12.29 -0.04 7.90
C TYR A 115 12.78 -1.01 6.82
N ARG A 116 13.53 -0.50 5.81
CA ARG A 116 14.14 -1.28 4.74
C ARG A 116 13.13 -2.01 3.86
N VAL A 117 11.96 -1.43 3.70
CA VAL A 117 11.00 -1.89 2.69
C VAL A 117 11.36 -1.16 1.41
N THR A 118 12.11 -1.83 0.53
CA THR A 118 12.66 -1.18 -0.65
C THR A 118 11.66 -1.15 -1.80
N PRO A 119 11.69 -0.09 -2.61
CA PRO A 119 10.98 -0.09 -3.88
C PRO A 119 11.45 -1.23 -4.77
N LYS A 120 10.58 -1.63 -5.71
CA LYS A 120 10.90 -2.69 -6.65
C LYS A 120 12.18 -2.36 -7.43
N GLY A 121 13.09 -3.33 -7.47
CA GLY A 121 14.33 -3.22 -8.22
C GLY A 121 15.44 -2.46 -7.51
N VAL A 122 15.24 -2.07 -6.26
CA VAL A 122 16.25 -1.38 -5.44
C VAL A 122 16.53 -2.21 -4.20
N HIS A 123 17.74 -2.62 -4.05
CA HIS A 123 18.18 -3.46 -2.93
C HIS A 123 19.49 -2.97 -2.35
#